data_db30ab6c17e6ad8ceae086e25a728fad
#
_entry.id   db30ab6c17e6ad8ceae086e25a728fad
#
_cell.length_a   1.000
_cell.length_b   1.000
_cell.length_c   1.000
_cell.angle_alpha   90.00
_cell.angle_beta   90.00
_cell.angle_gamma   90.00
#
_symmetry.space_group_name_H-M   'P 1'
#
loop_
_entity.id
_entity.type
_entity.pdbx_description
1 polymer ?
#
loop_
_entity_poly.entity_id
_entity_poly.type
_entity_poly.pdbx_seq_one_letter_code
_entity_poly.pdbx_strand_id
1 'polypeptide(L)'
;MSSELRVDRILPVDGVPTGGGGSIIQMKQARKTDTQSTTSTSPVDISGLSVTITPKFSTSKLWITGMLAIGHEPDCCCNVFINANGTLIGGSNTANGGSQSSQPQNVHTGIGYNYVAAYEKYRVLTAAIDFLYSPGSTSAQTIKLQMSQTDTSGETMFVNRSDSDNNATWVNRQTSSLTIFE
;
A
#
# COMPACT_ATOMS: atom_id res chain seq x y z
N MET A 1 -21.03 43.57 -31.99
CA MET A 1 -21.43 42.19 -31.70
C MET A 1 -20.28 41.54 -30.96
N SER A 2 -20.47 41.11 -29.75
CA SER A 2 -19.43 40.34 -29.01
C SER A 2 -19.52 38.87 -29.42
N SER A 3 -18.42 38.29 -29.86
CA SER A 3 -18.33 36.86 -30.16
C SER A 3 -18.07 36.12 -28.84
N GLU A 4 -18.92 35.19 -28.49
CA GLU A 4 -18.75 34.32 -27.37
C GLU A 4 -18.29 32.95 -27.87
N LEU A 5 -17.12 32.47 -27.41
CA LEU A 5 -16.67 31.10 -27.64
C LEU A 5 -17.09 30.24 -26.47
N ARG A 6 -18.04 29.33 -26.70
CA ARG A 6 -18.41 28.30 -25.73
C ARG A 6 -17.66 27.01 -26.04
N VAL A 7 -16.82 26.59 -25.12
CA VAL A 7 -16.09 25.32 -25.22
C VAL A 7 -16.38 24.48 -23.97
N ASP A 8 -16.67 23.22 -24.18
CA ASP A 8 -16.93 22.29 -23.07
C ASP A 8 -15.67 21.98 -22.26
N ARG A 9 -14.51 22.16 -22.90
CA ARG A 9 -13.23 21.87 -22.28
C ARG A 9 -12.07 22.58 -22.99
N ILE A 10 -11.22 23.24 -22.23
CA ILE A 10 -9.91 23.72 -22.67
C ILE A 10 -8.85 22.75 -22.14
N LEU A 11 -8.19 22.05 -23.06
CA LEU A 11 -7.05 21.19 -22.72
C LEU A 11 -5.78 21.90 -23.15
N PRO A 12 -4.82 22.12 -22.28
CA PRO A 12 -3.47 22.50 -22.68
C PRO A 12 -2.85 21.47 -23.62
N VAL A 13 -1.89 21.86 -24.43
CA VAL A 13 -1.19 20.96 -25.35
C VAL A 13 -0.52 19.79 -24.66
N ASP A 14 -0.14 19.96 -23.40
CA ASP A 14 0.44 18.94 -22.52
C ASP A 14 -0.61 18.03 -21.86
N GLY A 15 -1.89 18.28 -22.07
CA GLY A 15 -3.00 17.51 -21.53
C GLY A 15 -3.29 17.75 -20.03
N VAL A 16 -2.62 18.73 -19.43
CA VAL A 16 -2.80 19.09 -18.01
C VAL A 16 -3.71 20.31 -17.89
N PRO A 17 -4.77 20.30 -17.06
CA PRO A 17 -5.63 21.46 -16.84
C PRO A 17 -4.82 22.66 -16.31
N THR A 18 -4.90 23.81 -17.02
CA THR A 18 -4.31 25.05 -16.52
C THR A 18 -5.24 25.69 -15.49
N GLY A 19 -4.71 26.03 -14.33
CA GLY A 19 -5.40 26.93 -13.39
C GLY A 19 -5.81 26.36 -12.03
N GLY A 20 -5.39 25.19 -11.69
CA GLY A 20 -5.64 24.63 -10.35
C GLY A 20 -4.38 24.09 -9.72
N GLY A 21 -3.75 24.82 -8.82
CA GLY A 21 -2.76 24.20 -7.95
C GLY A 21 -3.41 23.05 -7.19
N GLY A 22 -2.89 21.81 -7.34
CA GLY A 22 -3.35 20.66 -6.60
C GLY A 22 -4.44 19.80 -7.24
N SER A 23 -4.67 19.92 -8.54
CA SER A 23 -5.58 19.02 -9.26
C SER A 23 -4.95 17.65 -9.46
N ILE A 24 -5.76 16.59 -9.36
CA ILE A 24 -5.35 15.23 -9.74
C ILE A 24 -5.20 15.20 -11.27
N ILE A 25 -4.00 14.87 -11.72
CA ILE A 25 -3.63 14.82 -13.15
C ILE A 25 -3.93 13.42 -13.71
N GLN A 26 -3.61 12.38 -12.95
CA GLN A 26 -3.88 11.00 -13.33
C GLN A 26 -4.08 10.13 -12.08
N MET A 27 -4.76 9.01 -12.30
CA MET A 27 -4.98 7.98 -11.28
C MET A 27 -4.67 6.61 -11.88
N LYS A 28 -4.04 5.77 -11.09
CA LYS A 28 -3.84 4.34 -11.38
C LYS A 28 -4.20 3.52 -10.16
N GLN A 29 -4.84 2.37 -10.39
CA GLN A 29 -5.26 1.49 -9.31
C GLN A 29 -4.95 0.03 -9.64
N ALA A 30 -4.56 -0.72 -8.61
CA ALA A 30 -4.52 -2.17 -8.59
C ALA A 30 -5.44 -2.69 -7.48
N ARG A 31 -6.09 -3.82 -7.73
CA ARG A 31 -6.98 -4.48 -6.78
C ARG A 31 -6.65 -5.96 -6.72
N LYS A 32 -6.52 -6.49 -5.49
CA LYS A 32 -6.32 -7.92 -5.24
C LYS A 32 -7.60 -8.51 -4.64
N THR A 33 -8.13 -9.53 -5.29
CA THR A 33 -9.35 -10.24 -4.86
C THR A 33 -9.08 -11.69 -4.44
N ASP A 34 -7.94 -12.23 -4.81
CA ASP A 34 -7.43 -13.53 -4.39
C ASP A 34 -6.68 -13.43 -3.07
N THR A 35 -6.35 -14.55 -2.49
CA THR A 35 -5.60 -14.65 -1.23
C THR A 35 -4.11 -14.89 -1.50
N GLN A 36 -3.29 -14.55 -0.52
CA GLN A 36 -1.85 -14.84 -0.51
C GLN A 36 -1.39 -15.06 0.93
N SER A 37 -0.32 -15.80 1.12
CA SER A 37 0.30 -15.96 2.43
C SER A 37 1.82 -15.93 2.34
N THR A 38 2.47 -15.65 3.46
CA THR A 38 3.93 -15.72 3.60
C THR A 38 4.34 -16.05 5.03
N THR A 39 5.41 -16.80 5.16
CA THR A 39 6.16 -17.02 6.40
C THR A 39 7.49 -16.27 6.38
N SER A 40 7.73 -15.46 5.34
CA SER A 40 9.00 -14.78 5.14
C SER A 40 9.21 -13.66 6.17
N THR A 41 10.38 -13.62 6.77
CA THR A 41 10.85 -12.51 7.60
C THR A 41 11.45 -11.36 6.80
N SER A 42 11.65 -11.55 5.50
CA SER A 42 12.06 -10.50 4.56
C SER A 42 10.88 -10.05 3.72
N PRO A 43 10.85 -8.75 3.29
CA PRO A 43 9.76 -8.23 2.46
C PRO A 43 9.58 -9.03 1.16
N VAL A 44 8.37 -9.56 0.93
CA VAL A 44 7.96 -10.23 -0.30
C VAL A 44 6.83 -9.47 -0.97
N ASP A 45 6.80 -9.48 -2.30
CA ASP A 45 5.77 -8.77 -3.07
C ASP A 45 4.38 -9.36 -2.81
N ILE A 46 3.40 -8.49 -2.61
CA ILE A 46 2.00 -8.86 -2.62
C ILE A 46 1.54 -8.86 -4.08
N SER A 47 1.35 -10.06 -4.64
CA SER A 47 0.95 -10.23 -6.03
C SER A 47 -0.34 -9.49 -6.35
N GLY A 48 -0.40 -8.80 -7.48
CA GLY A 48 -1.56 -8.01 -7.89
C GLY A 48 -1.66 -6.62 -7.25
N LEU A 49 -0.81 -6.26 -6.27
CA LEU A 49 -0.74 -4.91 -5.70
C LEU A 49 0.53 -4.18 -6.15
N SER A 50 0.64 -4.02 -7.46
CA SER A 50 1.70 -3.25 -8.13
C SER A 50 1.08 -2.30 -9.15
N VAL A 51 1.50 -1.04 -9.13
CA VAL A 51 1.02 0.01 -10.02
C VAL A 51 2.21 0.73 -10.64
N THR A 52 2.22 0.88 -11.95
CA THR A 52 3.21 1.70 -12.65
C THR A 52 2.56 2.98 -13.13
N ILE A 53 3.11 4.12 -12.73
CA ILE A 53 2.68 5.46 -13.09
C ILE A 53 3.88 6.26 -13.62
N THR A 54 3.67 7.07 -14.65
CA THR A 54 4.71 7.95 -15.21
C THR A 54 4.34 9.38 -14.87
N PRO A 55 5.06 10.04 -13.93
CA PRO A 55 4.76 11.41 -13.55
C PRO A 55 4.89 12.36 -14.74
N LYS A 56 3.98 13.33 -14.83
CA LYS A 56 3.98 14.34 -15.90
C LYS A 56 5.05 15.40 -15.69
N PHE A 57 5.39 15.70 -14.44
CA PHE A 57 6.40 16.69 -14.07
C PHE A 57 7.38 16.12 -13.04
N SER A 58 8.62 16.56 -13.08
CA SER A 58 9.62 16.18 -12.08
C SER A 58 9.27 16.70 -10.65
N THR A 59 8.42 17.71 -10.58
CA THR A 59 7.91 18.28 -9.32
C THR A 59 6.63 17.62 -8.83
N SER A 60 6.05 16.70 -9.60
CA SER A 60 4.82 15.99 -9.24
C SER A 60 4.97 15.25 -7.92
N LYS A 61 3.86 15.19 -7.19
CA LYS A 61 3.69 14.35 -6.01
C LYS A 61 2.81 13.16 -6.37
N LEU A 62 3.16 12.01 -5.86
CA LEU A 62 2.36 10.79 -5.98
C LEU A 62 1.74 10.47 -4.63
N TRP A 63 0.42 10.64 -4.52
CA TRP A 63 -0.31 10.19 -3.35
C TRP A 63 -0.64 8.71 -3.49
N ILE A 64 0.04 7.91 -2.66
CA ILE A 64 -0.10 6.46 -2.57
C ILE A 64 -1.10 6.18 -1.47
N THR A 65 -2.26 5.63 -1.83
CA THR A 65 -3.30 5.30 -0.86
C THR A 65 -3.89 3.93 -1.15
N GLY A 66 -4.45 3.32 -0.12
CA GLY A 66 -5.06 2.02 -0.28
C GLY A 66 -5.43 1.36 1.04
N MET A 67 -5.85 0.12 0.91
CA MET A 67 -6.26 -0.70 2.02
C MET A 67 -5.76 -2.11 1.80
N LEU A 68 -5.10 -2.68 2.82
CA LEU A 68 -4.66 -4.06 2.81
C LEU A 68 -5.39 -4.83 3.92
N ALA A 69 -6.09 -5.88 3.52
CA ALA A 69 -6.77 -6.79 4.45
C ALA A 69 -5.78 -7.87 4.88
N ILE A 70 -5.48 -7.93 6.18
CA ILE A 70 -4.46 -8.81 6.78
C ILE A 70 -5.10 -9.75 7.77
N GLY A 71 -4.87 -11.04 7.59
CA GLY A 71 -5.02 -12.05 8.62
C GLY A 71 -3.66 -12.58 9.06
N HIS A 72 -3.60 -13.19 10.19
CA HIS A 72 -2.37 -13.79 10.72
C HIS A 72 -2.65 -14.95 11.65
N GLU A 73 -1.70 -15.85 11.76
CA GLU A 73 -1.70 -16.83 12.84
C GLU A 73 -1.54 -16.15 14.19
N PRO A 74 -2.02 -16.75 15.28
CA PRO A 74 -1.73 -16.26 16.63
C PRO A 74 -0.23 -16.03 16.81
N ASP A 75 0.11 -15.00 17.55
CA ASP A 75 1.49 -14.61 17.85
C ASP A 75 2.32 -14.06 16.67
N CYS A 76 1.75 -13.95 15.47
CA CYS A 76 2.41 -13.37 14.31
C CYS A 76 2.37 -11.83 14.32
N CYS A 77 3.51 -11.21 14.11
CA CYS A 77 3.61 -9.78 13.82
C CYS A 77 3.75 -9.55 12.31
N CYS A 78 2.86 -8.77 11.75
CA CYS A 78 2.81 -8.52 10.31
C CYS A 78 3.31 -7.12 9.97
N ASN A 79 4.21 -7.02 9.01
CA ASN A 79 4.71 -5.76 8.48
C ASN A 79 4.29 -5.57 7.04
N VAL A 80 3.96 -4.33 6.69
CA VAL A 80 3.63 -3.90 5.34
C VAL A 80 4.58 -2.79 4.93
N PHE A 81 5.07 -2.88 3.71
CA PHE A 81 6.03 -1.95 3.13
C PHE A 81 5.49 -1.39 1.82
N ILE A 82 5.88 -0.15 1.52
CA ILE A 82 5.73 0.44 0.20
C ILE A 82 7.09 0.40 -0.48
N ASN A 83 7.17 -0.21 -1.65
CA ASN A 83 8.37 -0.27 -2.46
C ASN A 83 8.19 0.56 -3.73
N ALA A 84 9.09 1.49 -3.98
CA ALA A 84 9.15 2.29 -5.19
C ALA A 84 10.46 1.97 -5.94
N ASN A 85 10.37 1.36 -7.11
CA ASN A 85 11.50 1.00 -7.96
C ASN A 85 12.62 0.23 -7.22
N GLY A 86 12.27 -0.66 -6.31
CA GLY A 86 13.24 -1.45 -5.53
C GLY A 86 13.65 -0.81 -4.19
N THR A 87 13.23 0.41 -3.90
CA THR A 87 13.53 1.10 -2.63
C THR A 87 12.31 1.12 -1.73
N LEU A 88 12.46 0.77 -0.46
CA LEU A 88 11.41 0.90 0.54
C LEU A 88 11.25 2.37 0.90
N ILE A 89 10.00 2.84 0.87
CA ILE A 89 9.62 4.23 1.16
C ILE A 89 8.48 4.29 2.17
N GLY A 90 8.25 5.46 2.75
CA GLY A 90 7.09 5.73 3.60
C GLY A 90 7.12 5.11 4.99
N GLY A 91 8.20 4.45 5.35
CA GLY A 91 8.41 3.91 6.68
C GLY A 91 9.37 4.76 7.51
N SER A 92 9.34 4.58 8.83
CA SER A 92 10.30 5.24 9.73
C SER A 92 11.63 4.51 9.69
N ASN A 93 12.71 5.26 9.45
CA ASN A 93 14.09 4.77 9.55
C ASN A 93 14.73 5.15 10.89
N THR A 94 14.09 6.00 11.66
CA THR A 94 14.58 6.44 12.94
C THR A 94 14.08 5.52 14.03
N ALA A 95 14.97 4.66 14.54
CA ALA A 95 14.78 4.13 15.86
C ALA A 95 14.57 5.32 16.82
N ASN A 96 13.43 5.38 17.50
CA ASN A 96 13.18 6.37 18.52
C ASN A 96 14.30 6.29 19.58
N GLY A 97 15.23 7.27 19.57
CA GLY A 97 16.24 7.43 20.62
C GLY A 97 17.36 6.39 20.67
N GLY A 98 17.75 5.80 19.55
CA GLY A 98 19.06 5.18 19.37
C GLY A 98 19.34 3.94 20.19
N SER A 99 18.69 2.83 20.03
CA SER A 99 19.14 1.48 20.41
C SER A 99 18.18 0.38 20.00
N GLN A 100 17.26 0.65 19.08
CA GLN A 100 16.25 -0.34 18.70
C GLN A 100 16.62 -1.00 17.36
N SER A 101 17.82 -1.57 17.30
CA SER A 101 18.33 -2.26 16.10
C SER A 101 17.52 -3.53 15.75
N SER A 102 16.72 -4.02 16.67
CA SER A 102 15.86 -5.18 16.46
C SER A 102 14.48 -4.86 15.87
N GLN A 103 14.11 -3.59 15.80
CA GLN A 103 12.83 -3.22 15.17
C GLN A 103 12.93 -3.28 13.65
N PRO A 104 11.90 -3.83 12.98
CA PRO A 104 11.85 -3.81 11.52
C PRO A 104 11.90 -2.37 11.00
N GLN A 105 12.82 -2.12 10.07
CA GLN A 105 13.02 -0.79 9.48
C GLN A 105 12.15 -0.62 8.23
N ASN A 106 11.80 0.62 7.91
CA ASN A 106 11.00 0.99 6.73
C ASN A 106 9.58 0.38 6.68
N VAL A 107 9.06 -0.08 7.81
CA VAL A 107 7.67 -0.52 7.89
C VAL A 107 6.75 0.69 7.72
N HIS A 108 5.86 0.62 6.74
CA HIS A 108 4.85 1.67 6.53
C HIS A 108 3.70 1.52 7.52
N THR A 109 3.19 0.31 7.65
CA THR A 109 2.15 -0.04 8.62
C THR A 109 2.32 -1.51 9.01
N GLY A 110 1.71 -1.91 10.10
CA GLY A 110 1.82 -3.29 10.56
C GLY A 110 0.83 -3.61 11.67
N ILE A 111 0.77 -4.87 12.00
CA ILE A 111 0.01 -5.41 13.12
C ILE A 111 1.04 -5.98 14.09
N GLY A 112 1.11 -5.38 15.27
CA GLY A 112 1.99 -5.86 16.32
C GLY A 112 1.47 -7.16 16.96
N TYR A 113 2.29 -7.72 17.80
CA TYR A 113 2.00 -8.93 18.58
C TYR A 113 0.70 -8.77 19.38
N ASN A 114 -0.24 -9.69 19.19
CA ASN A 114 -1.50 -9.69 19.93
C ASN A 114 -1.73 -11.07 20.58
N TYR A 115 -1.56 -11.10 21.90
CA TYR A 115 -1.71 -12.30 22.69
C TYR A 115 -3.17 -12.49 23.15
N VAL A 116 -4.08 -12.83 22.23
CA VAL A 116 -5.45 -13.25 22.59
C VAL A 116 -5.83 -14.49 21.79
N ALA A 117 -5.49 -15.61 22.31
CA ALA A 117 -5.29 -16.87 21.63
C ALA A 117 -6.49 -17.56 20.97
N ALA A 118 -7.74 -17.27 21.28
CA ALA A 118 -8.83 -18.17 20.85
C ALA A 118 -9.60 -17.72 19.59
N TYR A 119 -9.67 -16.43 19.32
CA TYR A 119 -10.51 -15.89 18.25
C TYR A 119 -9.73 -15.12 17.18
N GLU A 120 -8.44 -14.85 17.37
CA GLU A 120 -7.61 -14.10 16.41
C GLU A 120 -7.53 -14.78 15.04
N LYS A 121 -7.53 -16.09 14.99
CA LYS A 121 -7.51 -16.89 13.77
C LYS A 121 -8.69 -16.63 12.82
N TYR A 122 -9.73 -15.98 13.29
CA TYR A 122 -10.91 -15.63 12.48
C TYR A 122 -10.91 -14.17 12.01
N ARG A 123 -9.96 -13.37 12.47
CA ARG A 123 -9.92 -11.95 12.17
C ARG A 123 -9.20 -11.65 10.86
N VAL A 124 -9.74 -10.65 10.16
CA VAL A 124 -9.06 -9.94 9.10
C VAL A 124 -9.04 -8.48 9.51
N LEU A 125 -7.84 -7.94 9.67
CA LEU A 125 -7.62 -6.55 10.05
C LEU A 125 -7.31 -5.72 8.82
N THR A 126 -7.64 -4.43 8.87
CA THR A 126 -7.35 -3.51 7.77
C THR A 126 -6.15 -2.65 8.11
N ALA A 127 -5.12 -2.75 7.28
CA ALA A 127 -3.99 -1.84 7.30
C ALA A 127 -4.21 -0.74 6.26
N ALA A 128 -4.23 0.52 6.71
CA ALA A 128 -4.33 1.67 5.83
C ALA A 128 -2.97 1.96 5.18
N ILE A 129 -3.00 2.31 3.91
CA ILE A 129 -1.85 2.81 3.16
C ILE A 129 -2.11 4.28 2.86
N ASP A 130 -1.23 5.15 3.30
CA ASP A 130 -1.31 6.59 3.06
C ASP A 130 0.08 7.22 3.08
N PHE A 131 0.58 7.62 1.91
CA PHE A 131 1.90 8.21 1.79
C PHE A 131 2.01 9.15 0.58
N LEU A 132 2.54 10.34 0.79
CA LEU A 132 2.83 11.31 -0.28
C LEU A 132 4.29 11.18 -0.71
N TYR A 133 4.51 10.60 -1.88
CA TYR A 133 5.83 10.35 -2.44
C TYR A 133 6.25 11.42 -3.45
N SER A 134 7.52 11.81 -3.43
CA SER A 134 8.12 12.77 -4.36
C SER A 134 9.19 12.05 -5.19
N PRO A 135 8.87 11.57 -6.40
CA PRO A 135 9.83 10.82 -7.21
C PRO A 135 10.99 11.69 -7.74
N GLY A 136 10.80 13.00 -7.88
CA GLY A 136 11.80 13.92 -8.45
C GLY A 136 12.12 13.64 -9.91
N SER A 137 11.29 12.88 -10.63
CA SER A 137 11.55 12.36 -11.97
C SER A 137 10.27 12.19 -12.76
N THR A 138 10.38 12.29 -14.09
CA THR A 138 9.33 11.93 -15.05
C THR A 138 9.48 10.49 -15.58
N SER A 139 10.41 9.72 -15.06
CA SER A 139 10.56 8.31 -15.39
C SER A 139 9.43 7.49 -14.75
N ALA A 140 9.08 6.36 -15.37
CA ALA A 140 8.08 5.45 -14.83
C ALA A 140 8.42 5.01 -13.41
N GLN A 141 7.46 5.09 -12.51
CA GLN A 141 7.54 4.68 -11.12
C GLN A 141 6.69 3.43 -10.92
N THR A 142 7.32 2.32 -10.58
CA THR A 142 6.61 1.10 -10.17
C THR A 142 6.52 1.08 -8.66
N ILE A 143 5.30 1.25 -8.16
CA ILE A 143 4.97 1.23 -6.74
C ILE A 143 4.28 -0.09 -6.44
N LYS A 144 4.74 -0.81 -5.43
CA LYS A 144 4.15 -2.07 -5.00
C LYS A 144 4.10 -2.18 -3.48
N LEU A 145 3.14 -2.96 -3.00
CA LEU A 145 3.09 -3.34 -1.60
C LEU A 145 3.87 -4.64 -1.39
N GLN A 146 4.58 -4.68 -0.29
CA GLN A 146 5.29 -5.87 0.18
C GLN A 146 4.87 -6.20 1.60
N MET A 147 5.05 -7.44 2.01
CA MET A 147 4.72 -7.93 3.33
C MET A 147 5.84 -8.82 3.88
N SER A 148 6.00 -8.82 5.20
CA SER A 148 6.78 -9.83 5.93
C SER A 148 6.16 -10.09 7.29
N GLN A 149 6.47 -11.22 7.84
CA GLN A 149 6.28 -11.46 9.28
C GLN A 149 7.58 -11.22 10.03
N THR A 150 7.55 -11.02 11.33
CA THR A 150 8.75 -10.72 12.12
C THR A 150 9.15 -11.86 13.06
N ASP A 151 8.30 -12.83 13.25
CA ASP A 151 8.58 -13.94 14.15
C ASP A 151 9.43 -15.01 13.44
N THR A 152 10.39 -15.55 14.19
CA THR A 152 11.26 -16.63 13.73
C THR A 152 10.65 -18.02 13.92
N SER A 153 9.49 -18.11 14.56
CA SER A 153 8.81 -19.40 14.84
C SER A 153 8.03 -19.95 13.64
N GLY A 154 7.95 -19.18 12.53
CA GLY A 154 7.41 -19.67 11.26
C GLY A 154 5.92 -19.41 11.07
N GLU A 155 5.33 -18.52 11.88
CA GLU A 155 3.94 -18.10 11.73
C GLU A 155 3.67 -17.47 10.37
N THR A 156 2.41 -17.54 9.96
CA THR A 156 1.97 -17.12 8.63
C THR A 156 1.19 -15.83 8.69
N MET A 157 1.55 -14.88 7.83
CA MET A 157 0.74 -13.73 7.49
C MET A 157 -0.09 -14.03 6.23
N PHE A 158 -1.35 -13.62 6.24
CA PHE A 158 -2.30 -13.80 5.15
C PHE A 158 -2.80 -12.46 4.60
N VAL A 159 -3.10 -12.44 3.31
CA VAL A 159 -3.77 -11.31 2.65
C VAL A 159 -5.15 -11.77 2.18
N ASN A 160 -6.16 -10.93 2.43
CA ASN A 160 -7.56 -11.10 2.04
C ASN A 160 -8.29 -12.28 2.69
N ARG A 161 -7.70 -12.92 3.68
CA ARG A 161 -8.36 -13.97 4.48
C ARG A 161 -7.84 -14.00 5.91
N SER A 162 -8.58 -14.62 6.78
CA SER A 162 -8.11 -14.98 8.14
C SER A 162 -7.26 -16.25 8.09
N ASP A 163 -6.63 -16.59 9.20
CA ASP A 163 -5.92 -17.86 9.36
C ASP A 163 -6.88 -19.04 9.17
N SER A 164 -7.95 -19.08 9.93
CA SER A 164 -8.99 -20.11 9.82
C SER A 164 -9.93 -19.80 8.64
N ASP A 165 -9.53 -20.19 7.44
CA ASP A 165 -10.26 -19.95 6.18
C ASP A 165 -11.28 -21.09 5.90
N ASN A 166 -12.14 -21.39 6.85
CA ASN A 166 -13.18 -22.40 6.74
C ASN A 166 -14.51 -21.80 6.24
N ASN A 167 -15.40 -22.65 5.75
CA ASN A 167 -16.73 -22.25 5.29
C ASN A 167 -17.70 -22.02 6.49
N ALA A 168 -17.53 -20.91 7.20
CA ALA A 168 -18.36 -20.53 8.34
C ALA A 168 -18.83 -19.09 8.19
N THR A 169 -20.01 -18.78 8.75
CA THR A 169 -20.65 -17.46 8.61
C THR A 169 -19.86 -16.31 9.29
N TRP A 170 -18.94 -16.63 10.18
CA TRP A 170 -18.07 -15.67 10.88
C TRP A 170 -16.68 -15.53 10.28
N VAL A 171 -16.38 -16.25 9.19
CA VAL A 171 -15.11 -16.15 8.46
C VAL A 171 -15.30 -15.30 7.22
N ASN A 172 -14.52 -14.24 7.11
CA ASN A 172 -14.63 -13.29 6.02
C ASN A 172 -13.40 -13.35 5.10
N ARG A 173 -13.66 -13.30 3.80
CA ARG A 173 -12.66 -12.93 2.80
C ARG A 173 -12.90 -11.49 2.37
N GLN A 174 -11.84 -10.74 2.22
CA GLN A 174 -11.87 -9.33 1.87
C GLN A 174 -11.08 -9.09 0.58
N THR A 175 -11.01 -7.84 0.17
CA THR A 175 -10.20 -7.41 -0.98
C THR A 175 -9.29 -6.27 -0.57
N SER A 176 -8.14 -6.21 -1.21
CA SER A 176 -7.16 -5.14 -1.00
C SER A 176 -6.99 -4.28 -2.24
N SER A 177 -6.59 -3.04 -2.05
CA SER A 177 -6.37 -2.10 -3.15
C SER A 177 -5.15 -1.22 -2.92
N LEU A 178 -4.55 -0.80 -4.02
CA LEU A 178 -3.50 0.20 -4.07
C LEU A 178 -3.85 1.20 -5.16
N THR A 179 -3.99 2.47 -4.80
CA THR A 179 -4.31 3.57 -5.72
C THR A 179 -3.22 4.63 -5.65
N ILE A 180 -2.83 5.15 -6.78
CA ILE A 180 -1.86 6.22 -6.89
C ILE A 180 -2.49 7.37 -7.67
N PHE A 181 -2.45 8.54 -7.08
CA PHE A 181 -2.85 9.80 -7.70
C PHE A 181 -1.61 10.67 -7.94
N GLU A 182 -1.58 11.36 -9.07
CA GLU A 182 -0.65 12.45 -9.37
C GLU A 182 -1.38 13.78 -9.36
#